data_0ce799c62b12c8aac8fde61799141b23
#
_entry.id   0ce799c62b12c8aac8fde61799141b23
#
_cell.length_a   1.000
_cell.length_b   1.000
_cell.length_c   1.000
_cell.angle_alpha   90.00
_cell.angle_beta   90.00
_cell.angle_gamma   90.00
#
_symmetry.space_group_name_H-M   'P 1'
#
loop_
_entity.id
_entity.type
_entity.pdbx_description
1 polymer ?
#
loop_
_entity_poly.entity_id
_entity_poly.type
_entity_poly.pdbx_seq_one_letter_code
_entity_poly.pdbx_strand_id
1 'polypeptide(L)'
;MAEDEQALPGIDIRRPNMARMYDYALGGKDNFASDREAVQNLFRLAPENAYVPKANRQFLGKAVRFAAEAGIGQFLDLGAGLPSQGSTHEVARLVQPDARVVYVDSDPVVLAHARALLVGNDSGLAVIDEDIRDTGRILEHPQTRRLIDFSQPAAVLFVAVLHGIPDADDPAGIVAEYVRRLAPGSYVIMSHLTREGHPADIVAKKEEVFAKSPTPMKYRSRDEILRFFNGLDLVEPGLTTVTRWRDEPSDAQFDAAGAWTLAGVGRKN
;
A
#
# COMPACT_ATOMS: atom_id res chain seq x y z
N MET A 1 -4.20 -17.49 30.10
CA MET A 1 -2.73 -17.61 30.09
C MET A 1 -2.28 -16.93 28.84
N ALA A 2 -1.49 -15.84 28.92
CA ALA A 2 -0.87 -15.25 27.73
C ALA A 2 0.13 -16.31 27.23
N GLU A 3 -0.08 -16.82 26.02
CA GLU A 3 0.96 -17.57 25.35
C GLU A 3 2.17 -16.66 25.25
N ASP A 4 3.33 -17.13 25.68
CA ASP A 4 4.61 -16.42 25.53
C ASP A 4 4.84 -16.26 24.01
N GLU A 5 4.45 -15.11 23.46
CA GLU A 5 4.71 -14.74 22.08
C GLU A 5 6.24 -14.58 21.94
N GLN A 6 6.91 -15.60 21.42
CA GLN A 6 8.35 -15.53 21.17
C GLN A 6 8.63 -14.66 19.96
N ALA A 7 9.29 -13.53 20.21
CA ALA A 7 9.77 -12.66 19.15
C ALA A 7 10.89 -13.36 18.34
N LEU A 8 10.80 -13.29 17.01
CA LEU A 8 11.95 -13.59 16.16
C LEU A 8 13.07 -12.56 16.41
N PRO A 9 14.35 -12.92 16.30
CA PRO A 9 15.45 -11.97 16.48
C PRO A 9 15.28 -10.73 15.58
N GLY A 10 15.36 -9.54 16.19
CA GLY A 10 15.26 -8.26 15.47
C GLY A 10 13.83 -7.68 15.39
N ILE A 11 12.80 -8.37 15.91
CA ILE A 11 11.42 -7.87 15.90
C ILE A 11 11.06 -7.34 17.29
N ASP A 12 10.71 -6.04 17.39
CA ASP A 12 10.12 -5.49 18.61
C ASP A 12 8.60 -5.73 18.62
N ILE A 13 8.18 -6.75 19.38
CA ILE A 13 6.75 -7.11 19.53
C ILE A 13 5.99 -6.22 20.51
N ARG A 14 6.67 -5.33 21.23
CA ARG A 14 6.06 -4.43 22.21
C ARG A 14 5.54 -3.14 21.59
N ARG A 15 5.98 -2.83 20.38
CA ARG A 15 5.55 -1.66 19.60
C ARG A 15 4.69 -2.12 18.43
N PRO A 16 3.53 -1.47 18.21
CA PRO A 16 2.69 -1.80 17.07
C PRO A 16 3.43 -1.50 15.77
N ASN A 17 3.26 -2.36 14.77
CA ASN A 17 3.81 -2.20 13.44
C ASN A 17 2.68 -2.18 12.41
N MET A 18 2.82 -1.35 11.38
CA MET A 18 1.76 -1.10 10.42
C MET A 18 1.35 -2.32 9.60
N ALA A 19 2.32 -3.10 9.11
CA ALA A 19 2.02 -4.31 8.34
C ALA A 19 1.27 -5.33 9.20
N ARG A 20 1.69 -5.50 10.47
CA ARG A 20 1.04 -6.42 11.42
C ARG A 20 -0.33 -5.92 11.88
N MET A 21 -0.50 -4.60 12.07
CA MET A 21 -1.82 -3.99 12.35
C MET A 21 -2.78 -4.22 11.19
N TYR A 22 -2.29 -4.06 9.95
CA TYR A 22 -3.08 -4.29 8.74
C TYR A 22 -3.47 -5.76 8.60
N ASP A 23 -2.54 -6.68 8.87
CA ASP A 23 -2.78 -8.13 8.92
C ASP A 23 -3.89 -8.49 9.90
N TYR A 24 -3.82 -8.00 11.15
CA TYR A 24 -4.86 -8.22 12.15
C TYR A 24 -6.24 -7.70 11.69
N ALA A 25 -6.28 -6.50 11.10
CA ALA A 25 -7.53 -5.90 10.63
C ALA A 25 -8.14 -6.66 9.43
N LEU A 26 -7.33 -7.42 8.69
CA LEU A 26 -7.79 -8.36 7.64
C LEU A 26 -8.18 -9.75 8.19
N GLY A 27 -7.96 -10.00 9.49
CA GLY A 27 -8.22 -11.30 10.13
C GLY A 27 -7.07 -12.28 10.03
N GLY A 28 -5.86 -11.80 9.70
CA GLY A 28 -4.63 -12.58 9.69
C GLY A 28 -4.14 -12.95 11.10
N LYS A 29 -3.04 -13.71 11.15
CA LYS A 29 -2.47 -14.27 12.39
C LYS A 29 -1.03 -13.82 12.64
N ASP A 30 -0.43 -13.07 11.72
CA ASP A 30 0.97 -12.64 11.77
C ASP A 30 1.09 -11.27 12.48
N ASN A 31 0.50 -11.19 13.69
CA ASN A 31 0.40 -9.98 14.51
C ASN A 31 0.54 -10.30 16.00
N PHE A 32 0.99 -9.34 16.79
CA PHE A 32 1.24 -9.47 18.22
C PHE A 32 0.23 -8.65 19.06
N ALA A 33 0.27 -8.81 20.38
CA ALA A 33 -0.66 -8.15 21.30
C ALA A 33 -0.67 -6.63 21.14
N SER A 34 0.50 -6.00 20.96
CA SER A 34 0.62 -4.55 20.73
C SER A 34 -0.09 -4.07 19.47
N ASP A 35 -0.03 -4.88 18.38
CA ASP A 35 -0.68 -4.59 17.11
C ASP A 35 -2.20 -4.66 17.25
N ARG A 36 -2.68 -5.74 17.88
CA ARG A 36 -4.11 -5.96 18.16
C ARG A 36 -4.71 -4.86 19.05
N GLU A 37 -4.01 -4.46 20.09
CA GLU A 37 -4.44 -3.36 20.98
C GLU A 37 -4.56 -2.04 20.22
N ALA A 38 -3.57 -1.70 19.40
CA ALA A 38 -3.58 -0.48 18.59
C ALA A 38 -4.77 -0.47 17.61
N VAL A 39 -5.02 -1.58 16.90
CA VAL A 39 -6.16 -1.70 15.98
C VAL A 39 -7.50 -1.63 16.71
N GLN A 40 -7.65 -2.29 17.87
CA GLN A 40 -8.86 -2.21 18.68
C GLN A 40 -9.12 -0.78 19.18
N ASN A 41 -8.07 0.00 19.47
CA ASN A 41 -8.21 1.43 19.79
C ASN A 41 -8.77 2.21 18.58
N LEU A 42 -8.29 1.94 17.38
CA LEU A 42 -8.83 2.56 16.16
C LEU A 42 -10.31 2.20 15.92
N PHE A 43 -10.69 0.94 16.16
CA PHE A 43 -12.09 0.49 16.01
C PHE A 43 -13.02 1.14 17.04
N ARG A 44 -12.52 1.45 18.26
CA ARG A 44 -13.30 2.19 19.26
C ARG A 44 -13.50 3.66 18.89
N LEU A 45 -12.53 4.28 18.22
CA LEU A 45 -12.62 5.67 17.77
C LEU A 45 -13.58 5.82 16.58
N ALA A 46 -13.60 4.85 15.69
CA ALA A 46 -14.45 4.83 14.51
C ALA A 46 -14.66 3.37 14.10
N PRO A 47 -15.82 2.74 14.39
CA PRO A 47 -16.06 1.30 14.15
C PRO A 47 -15.89 0.88 12.69
N GLU A 48 -16.16 1.77 11.75
CA GLU A 48 -15.97 1.57 10.32
C GLU A 48 -14.50 1.29 9.94
N ASN A 49 -13.53 1.64 10.80
CA ASN A 49 -12.12 1.31 10.56
C ASN A 49 -11.86 -0.19 10.35
N ALA A 50 -12.74 -1.06 10.87
CA ALA A 50 -12.65 -2.50 10.66
C ALA A 50 -12.74 -2.90 9.17
N TYR A 51 -13.35 -2.07 8.33
CA TYR A 51 -13.53 -2.33 6.90
C TYR A 51 -12.51 -1.61 6.01
N VAL A 52 -11.77 -0.62 6.53
CA VAL A 52 -10.80 0.17 5.77
C VAL A 52 -9.77 -0.71 5.04
N PRO A 53 -9.12 -1.71 5.67
CA PRO A 53 -8.15 -2.57 4.99
C PRO A 53 -8.79 -3.42 3.89
N LYS A 54 -10.02 -3.92 4.09
CA LYS A 54 -10.76 -4.69 3.08
C LYS A 54 -11.10 -3.84 1.87
N ALA A 55 -11.61 -2.62 2.10
CA ALA A 55 -11.91 -1.66 1.04
C ALA A 55 -10.66 -1.32 0.21
N ASN A 56 -9.54 -1.07 0.90
CA ASN A 56 -8.28 -0.78 0.26
C ASN A 56 -7.75 -1.98 -0.57
N ARG A 57 -7.90 -3.22 -0.06
CA ARG A 57 -7.53 -4.43 -0.81
C ARG A 57 -8.37 -4.61 -2.07
N GLN A 58 -9.67 -4.34 -2.01
CA GLN A 58 -10.53 -4.38 -3.19
C GLN A 58 -10.10 -3.35 -4.23
N PHE A 59 -9.77 -2.12 -3.80
CA PHE A 59 -9.19 -1.11 -4.69
C PHE A 59 -7.91 -1.61 -5.36
N LEU A 60 -6.95 -2.15 -4.59
CA LEU A 60 -5.70 -2.71 -5.14
C LEU A 60 -6.01 -3.74 -6.24
N GLY A 61 -6.88 -4.69 -5.96
CA GLY A 61 -7.26 -5.73 -6.93
C GLY A 61 -7.86 -5.14 -8.22
N LYS A 62 -8.77 -4.16 -8.11
CA LYS A 62 -9.36 -3.48 -9.28
C LYS A 62 -8.34 -2.68 -10.07
N ALA A 63 -7.48 -1.91 -9.39
CA ALA A 63 -6.49 -1.06 -10.04
C ALA A 63 -5.39 -1.87 -10.73
N VAL A 64 -4.93 -2.97 -10.11
CA VAL A 64 -3.97 -3.89 -10.74
C VAL A 64 -4.59 -4.59 -11.94
N ARG A 65 -5.81 -5.10 -11.83
CA ARG A 65 -6.54 -5.68 -12.96
C ARG A 65 -6.68 -4.68 -14.10
N PHE A 66 -7.11 -3.46 -13.80
CA PHE A 66 -7.22 -2.38 -14.80
C PHE A 66 -5.89 -2.14 -15.53
N ALA A 67 -4.77 -2.03 -14.80
CA ALA A 67 -3.47 -1.83 -15.41
C ALA A 67 -3.05 -3.04 -16.29
N ALA A 68 -3.31 -4.26 -15.82
CA ALA A 68 -3.04 -5.48 -16.57
C ALA A 68 -3.88 -5.57 -17.86
N GLU A 69 -5.17 -5.20 -17.81
CA GLU A 69 -6.06 -5.11 -18.97
C GLU A 69 -5.61 -4.03 -19.97
N ALA A 70 -4.96 -2.97 -19.47
CA ALA A 70 -4.31 -1.95 -20.31
C ALA A 70 -2.96 -2.41 -20.90
N GLY A 71 -2.56 -3.67 -20.70
CA GLY A 71 -1.35 -4.27 -21.25
C GLY A 71 -0.11 -4.20 -20.36
N ILE A 72 -0.24 -3.75 -19.12
CA ILE A 72 0.90 -3.73 -18.17
C ILE A 72 1.23 -5.16 -17.71
N GLY A 73 2.46 -5.59 -17.98
CA GLY A 73 3.00 -6.88 -17.56
C GLY A 73 4.12 -6.79 -16.53
N GLN A 74 4.38 -5.60 -15.96
CA GLN A 74 5.44 -5.40 -14.98
C GLN A 74 5.03 -4.38 -13.91
N PHE A 75 5.23 -4.78 -12.65
CA PHE A 75 4.72 -4.07 -11.49
C PHE A 75 5.82 -3.88 -10.43
N LEU A 76 5.92 -2.68 -9.87
CA LEU A 76 6.75 -2.36 -8.72
C LEU A 76 5.82 -1.99 -7.57
N ASP A 77 5.71 -2.86 -6.57
CA ASP A 77 4.81 -2.71 -5.43
C ASP A 77 5.59 -2.24 -4.21
N LEU A 78 5.41 -0.97 -3.86
CA LEU A 78 6.17 -0.25 -2.83
C LEU A 78 5.39 -0.23 -1.51
N GLY A 79 5.99 -0.77 -0.44
CA GLY A 79 5.33 -0.99 0.83
C GLY A 79 4.32 -2.13 0.73
N ALA A 80 4.78 -3.27 0.25
CA ALA A 80 3.94 -4.41 -0.10
C ALA A 80 3.13 -4.98 1.09
N GLY A 81 3.65 -4.84 2.31
CA GLY A 81 3.06 -5.42 3.50
C GLY A 81 3.09 -6.96 3.51
N LEU A 82 2.44 -7.57 4.50
CA LEU A 82 2.37 -9.02 4.59
C LEU A 82 1.62 -9.63 3.40
N PRO A 83 2.15 -10.70 2.80
CA PRO A 83 1.48 -11.40 1.71
C PRO A 83 0.11 -11.91 2.15
N SER A 84 -0.91 -11.65 1.35
CA SER A 84 -2.28 -12.08 1.59
C SER A 84 -2.95 -12.44 0.26
N GLN A 85 -4.09 -13.11 0.30
CA GLN A 85 -4.87 -13.40 -0.90
C GLN A 85 -5.19 -12.12 -1.70
N GLY A 86 -5.15 -12.20 -3.01
CA GLY A 86 -5.32 -11.06 -3.90
C GLY A 86 -4.10 -10.13 -3.95
N SER A 87 -2.89 -10.69 -3.79
CA SER A 87 -1.63 -9.98 -3.98
C SER A 87 -1.48 -9.50 -5.43
N THR A 88 -0.63 -8.49 -5.64
CA THR A 88 -0.43 -7.85 -6.94
C THR A 88 -0.15 -8.87 -8.06
N HIS A 89 0.73 -9.85 -7.83
CA HIS A 89 1.04 -10.85 -8.85
C HIS A 89 -0.12 -11.81 -9.14
N GLU A 90 -0.88 -12.22 -8.12
CA GLU A 90 -2.04 -13.09 -8.31
C GLU A 90 -3.09 -12.41 -9.19
N VAL A 91 -3.41 -11.15 -8.89
CA VAL A 91 -4.39 -10.37 -9.67
C VAL A 91 -3.89 -10.09 -11.08
N ALA A 92 -2.64 -9.63 -11.22
CA ALA A 92 -2.05 -9.30 -12.53
C ALA A 92 -2.03 -10.53 -13.45
N ARG A 93 -1.68 -11.71 -12.93
CA ARG A 93 -1.57 -12.96 -13.70
C ARG A 93 -2.88 -13.56 -14.15
N LEU A 94 -4.01 -13.14 -13.57
CA LEU A 94 -5.33 -13.49 -14.13
C LEU A 94 -5.56 -12.89 -15.52
N VAL A 95 -4.83 -11.81 -15.87
CA VAL A 95 -4.95 -11.09 -17.13
C VAL A 95 -3.69 -11.23 -17.98
N GLN A 96 -2.52 -11.10 -17.35
CA GLN A 96 -1.19 -11.19 -17.95
C GLN A 96 -0.42 -12.36 -17.29
N PRO A 97 -0.53 -13.60 -17.79
CA PRO A 97 0.02 -14.79 -17.10
C PRO A 97 1.51 -14.71 -16.76
N ASP A 98 2.28 -13.99 -17.60
CA ASP A 98 3.72 -13.79 -17.44
C ASP A 98 4.07 -12.49 -16.66
N ALA A 99 3.10 -11.88 -15.96
CA ALA A 99 3.32 -10.65 -15.22
C ALA A 99 4.45 -10.83 -14.18
N ARG A 100 5.35 -9.85 -14.15
CA ARG A 100 6.50 -9.77 -13.26
C ARG A 100 6.23 -8.73 -12.18
N VAL A 101 6.57 -9.07 -10.94
CA VAL A 101 6.32 -8.17 -9.80
C VAL A 101 7.57 -8.10 -8.92
N VAL A 102 7.96 -6.88 -8.61
CA VAL A 102 8.96 -6.59 -7.58
C VAL A 102 8.22 -6.00 -6.37
N TYR A 103 8.32 -6.69 -5.26
CA TYR A 103 7.82 -6.26 -3.96
C TYR A 103 8.92 -5.57 -3.18
N VAL A 104 8.65 -4.42 -2.61
CA VAL A 104 9.60 -3.66 -1.79
C VAL A 104 8.98 -3.42 -0.43
N ASP A 105 9.69 -3.80 0.63
CA ASP A 105 9.32 -3.49 2.01
C ASP A 105 10.59 -3.44 2.87
N SER A 106 10.54 -2.72 3.98
CA SER A 106 11.65 -2.63 4.93
C SER A 106 11.36 -3.35 6.25
N ASP A 107 10.15 -3.93 6.43
CA ASP A 107 9.80 -4.66 7.63
C ASP A 107 10.35 -6.09 7.60
N PRO A 108 11.17 -6.50 8.60
CA PRO A 108 11.75 -7.84 8.62
C PRO A 108 10.71 -8.98 8.64
N VAL A 109 9.52 -8.74 9.24
CA VAL A 109 8.43 -9.74 9.26
C VAL A 109 7.87 -9.92 7.86
N VAL A 110 7.58 -8.79 7.19
CA VAL A 110 7.10 -8.80 5.80
C VAL A 110 8.08 -9.53 4.90
N LEU A 111 9.37 -9.19 5.01
CA LEU A 111 10.43 -9.79 4.19
C LEU A 111 10.57 -11.29 4.41
N ALA A 112 10.49 -11.76 5.67
CA ALA A 112 10.55 -13.17 5.98
C ALA A 112 9.38 -13.95 5.35
N HIS A 113 8.15 -13.46 5.51
CA HIS A 113 6.95 -14.05 4.91
C HIS A 113 6.96 -14.00 3.39
N ALA A 114 7.31 -12.84 2.83
CA ALA A 114 7.35 -12.65 1.39
C ALA A 114 8.39 -13.58 0.72
N ARG A 115 9.57 -13.74 1.31
CA ARG A 115 10.59 -14.67 0.81
C ARG A 115 10.13 -16.13 0.89
N ALA A 116 9.44 -16.50 1.96
CA ALA A 116 8.95 -17.87 2.14
C ALA A 116 7.81 -18.24 1.18
N LEU A 117 6.90 -17.31 0.93
CA LEU A 117 5.64 -17.55 0.22
C LEU A 117 5.70 -17.17 -1.27
N LEU A 118 6.42 -16.10 -1.62
CA LEU A 118 6.35 -15.50 -2.95
C LEU A 118 7.51 -15.91 -3.88
N VAL A 119 8.72 -16.14 -3.34
CA VAL A 119 9.91 -16.24 -4.19
C VAL A 119 10.29 -17.68 -4.54
N GLY A 120 9.76 -18.68 -3.91
CA GLY A 120 9.99 -20.12 -4.17
C GLY A 120 10.78 -20.42 -5.47
N ASN A 121 10.14 -20.97 -6.47
CA ASN A 121 10.69 -21.23 -7.82
C ASN A 121 10.21 -20.24 -8.89
N ASP A 122 9.57 -19.11 -8.51
CA ASP A 122 9.00 -18.17 -9.45
C ASP A 122 10.00 -17.10 -9.91
N SER A 123 10.53 -17.26 -11.10
CA SER A 123 11.50 -16.33 -11.69
C SER A 123 10.93 -14.94 -12.02
N GLY A 124 9.61 -14.80 -12.05
CA GLY A 124 8.90 -13.53 -12.32
C GLY A 124 8.64 -12.70 -11.07
N LEU A 125 9.01 -13.16 -9.88
CA LEU A 125 8.84 -12.45 -8.63
C LEU A 125 10.18 -12.11 -7.98
N ALA A 126 10.23 -10.98 -7.28
CA ALA A 126 11.33 -10.62 -6.39
C ALA A 126 10.81 -9.86 -5.17
N VAL A 127 11.54 -9.96 -4.06
CA VAL A 127 11.32 -9.20 -2.83
C VAL A 127 12.61 -8.47 -2.50
N ILE A 128 12.52 -7.16 -2.30
CA ILE A 128 13.63 -6.26 -2.02
C ILE A 128 13.46 -5.68 -0.62
N ASP A 129 14.53 -5.75 0.16
CA ASP A 129 14.65 -5.14 1.49
C ASP A 129 15.20 -3.74 1.34
N GLU A 130 14.32 -2.77 1.14
CA GLU A 130 14.70 -1.36 1.00
C GLU A 130 13.56 -0.45 1.50
N ASP A 131 13.95 0.73 1.97
CA ASP A 131 13.00 1.81 2.29
C ASP A 131 12.55 2.48 0.99
N ILE A 132 11.24 2.71 0.83
CA ILE A 132 10.69 3.36 -0.39
C ILE A 132 11.23 4.76 -0.65
N ARG A 133 11.84 5.41 0.36
CA ARG A 133 12.51 6.70 0.26
C ARG A 133 13.85 6.61 -0.49
N ASP A 134 14.47 5.44 -0.48
CA ASP A 134 15.73 5.16 -1.18
C ASP A 134 15.47 4.80 -2.65
N THR A 135 14.80 5.71 -3.38
CA THR A 135 14.34 5.51 -4.77
C THR A 135 15.45 5.02 -5.69
N GLY A 136 16.65 5.62 -5.58
CA GLY A 136 17.82 5.24 -6.37
C GLY A 136 18.23 3.79 -6.13
N ARG A 137 18.27 3.34 -4.86
CA ARG A 137 18.64 1.96 -4.52
C ARG A 137 17.63 0.96 -5.05
N ILE A 138 16.33 1.26 -4.95
CA ILE A 138 15.25 0.40 -5.45
C ILE A 138 15.30 0.32 -6.98
N LEU A 139 15.37 1.45 -7.68
CA LEU A 139 15.35 1.50 -9.15
C LEU A 139 16.58 0.85 -9.78
N GLU A 140 17.75 0.96 -9.12
CA GLU A 140 19.00 0.36 -9.59
C GLU A 140 19.26 -1.04 -8.99
N HIS A 141 18.37 -1.54 -8.11
CA HIS A 141 18.52 -2.86 -7.49
C HIS A 141 18.60 -3.96 -8.57
N PRO A 142 19.51 -4.95 -8.46
CA PRO A 142 19.67 -5.99 -9.48
C PRO A 142 18.38 -6.75 -9.80
N GLN A 143 17.53 -7.02 -8.80
CA GLN A 143 16.24 -7.68 -9.00
C GLN A 143 15.23 -6.78 -9.73
N THR A 144 15.20 -5.47 -9.43
CA THR A 144 14.36 -4.51 -10.16
C THR A 144 14.78 -4.49 -11.63
N ARG A 145 16.06 -4.31 -11.90
CA ARG A 145 16.59 -4.26 -13.29
C ARG A 145 16.42 -5.58 -14.06
N ARG A 146 16.36 -6.70 -13.37
CA ARG A 146 16.09 -8.01 -13.96
C ARG A 146 14.64 -8.17 -14.39
N LEU A 147 13.69 -7.65 -13.60
CA LEU A 147 12.27 -7.89 -13.79
C LEU A 147 11.53 -6.74 -14.45
N ILE A 148 12.00 -5.50 -14.30
CA ILE A 148 11.35 -4.29 -14.80
C ILE A 148 12.24 -3.60 -15.82
N ASP A 149 11.74 -3.49 -17.02
CA ASP A 149 12.31 -2.68 -18.09
C ASP A 149 11.58 -1.32 -18.13
N PHE A 150 12.19 -0.29 -17.55
CA PHE A 150 11.62 1.05 -17.50
C PHE A 150 11.56 1.76 -18.86
N SER A 151 12.08 1.17 -19.93
CA SER A 151 11.85 1.66 -21.29
C SER A 151 10.48 1.26 -21.84
N GLN A 152 9.79 0.33 -21.14
CA GLN A 152 8.45 -0.14 -21.46
C GLN A 152 7.47 0.31 -20.35
N PRO A 153 6.17 0.41 -20.68
CA PRO A 153 5.16 0.75 -19.66
C PRO A 153 5.17 -0.20 -18.47
N ALA A 154 5.11 0.37 -17.26
CA ALA A 154 5.08 -0.34 -15.99
C ALA A 154 4.02 0.27 -15.07
N ALA A 155 3.61 -0.46 -14.03
CA ALA A 155 2.83 0.11 -12.94
C ALA A 155 3.66 0.18 -11.66
N VAL A 156 3.64 1.35 -11.01
CA VAL A 156 4.21 1.55 -9.66
C VAL A 156 3.06 1.75 -8.67
N LEU A 157 3.09 0.99 -7.59
CA LEU A 157 2.05 0.99 -6.57
C LEU A 157 2.53 1.67 -5.29
N PHE A 158 1.73 2.61 -4.78
CA PHE A 158 1.85 3.24 -3.47
C PHE A 158 0.53 3.03 -2.71
N VAL A 159 0.15 1.78 -2.48
CA VAL A 159 -1.14 1.44 -1.88
C VAL A 159 -1.01 1.37 -0.36
N ALA A 160 -1.61 2.34 0.34
CA ALA A 160 -1.58 2.46 1.79
C ALA A 160 -0.16 2.57 2.39
N VAL A 161 0.77 3.26 1.75
CA VAL A 161 2.16 3.41 2.22
C VAL A 161 2.59 4.87 2.43
N LEU A 162 2.24 5.80 1.53
CA LEU A 162 2.73 7.19 1.59
C LEU A 162 2.25 7.97 2.83
N HIS A 163 1.20 7.52 3.49
CA HIS A 163 0.76 8.14 4.74
C HIS A 163 1.71 7.84 5.92
N GLY A 164 2.60 6.84 5.78
CA GLY A 164 3.70 6.58 6.70
C GLY A 164 4.95 7.43 6.44
N ILE A 165 4.95 8.26 5.40
CA ILE A 165 6.07 9.16 5.07
C ILE A 165 5.75 10.56 5.60
N PRO A 166 6.54 11.11 6.54
CA PRO A 166 6.34 12.47 7.04
C PRO A 166 6.59 13.51 5.96
N ASP A 167 5.96 14.70 6.10
CA ASP A 167 6.11 15.79 5.12
C ASP A 167 7.58 16.28 4.99
N ALA A 168 8.36 16.14 6.06
CA ALA A 168 9.79 16.49 6.07
C ALA A 168 10.64 15.64 5.11
N ASP A 169 10.16 14.43 4.77
CA ASP A 169 10.83 13.52 3.84
C ASP A 169 10.35 13.69 2.39
N ASP A 170 9.57 14.75 2.11
CA ASP A 170 9.06 15.11 0.78
C ASP A 170 8.44 13.93 0.01
N PRO A 171 7.31 13.36 0.47
CA PRO A 171 6.67 12.22 -0.20
C PRO A 171 6.27 12.53 -1.66
N ALA A 172 6.01 13.79 -2.00
CA ALA A 172 5.70 14.17 -3.39
C ALA A 172 6.94 14.08 -4.28
N GLY A 173 8.10 14.50 -3.77
CA GLY A 173 9.38 14.34 -4.45
C GLY A 173 9.75 12.88 -4.64
N ILE A 174 9.49 12.02 -3.63
CA ILE A 174 9.68 10.57 -3.74
C ILE A 174 8.86 10.00 -4.90
N VAL A 175 7.56 10.30 -4.96
CA VAL A 175 6.69 9.83 -6.08
C VAL A 175 7.20 10.35 -7.42
N ALA A 176 7.56 11.64 -7.49
CA ALA A 176 8.07 12.26 -8.71
C ALA A 176 9.35 11.58 -9.24
N GLU A 177 10.22 11.08 -8.35
CA GLU A 177 11.40 10.30 -8.71
C GLU A 177 11.04 9.03 -9.49
N TYR A 178 10.09 8.23 -8.96
CA TYR A 178 9.60 7.04 -9.65
C TYR A 178 8.92 7.40 -10.99
N VAL A 179 8.05 8.44 -10.99
CA VAL A 179 7.36 8.90 -12.22
C VAL A 179 8.35 9.30 -13.30
N ARG A 180 9.46 9.98 -12.96
CA ARG A 180 10.48 10.35 -13.97
C ARG A 180 11.08 9.14 -14.68
N ARG A 181 11.22 8.02 -13.98
CA ARG A 181 11.83 6.79 -14.52
C ARG A 181 10.90 6.01 -15.43
N LEU A 182 9.59 6.15 -15.28
CA LEU A 182 8.60 5.40 -16.04
C LEU A 182 8.55 5.82 -17.51
N ALA A 183 8.31 4.88 -18.42
CA ALA A 183 7.99 5.17 -19.82
C ALA A 183 6.57 5.76 -19.95
N PRO A 184 6.28 6.52 -21.03
CA PRO A 184 4.93 6.88 -21.41
C PRO A 184 4.00 5.65 -21.49
N GLY A 185 2.74 5.80 -21.06
CA GLY A 185 1.79 4.69 -20.96
C GLY A 185 1.85 3.91 -19.65
N SER A 186 2.81 4.22 -18.76
CA SER A 186 2.88 3.66 -17.42
C SER A 186 1.81 4.20 -16.48
N TYR A 187 1.57 3.49 -15.38
CA TYR A 187 0.59 3.87 -14.37
C TYR A 187 1.21 4.00 -12.97
N VAL A 188 0.67 4.92 -12.19
CA VAL A 188 0.88 5.03 -10.74
C VAL A 188 -0.45 4.74 -10.05
N ILE A 189 -0.48 3.71 -9.23
CA ILE A 189 -1.66 3.28 -8.45
C ILE A 189 -1.43 3.70 -7.01
N MET A 190 -2.36 4.46 -6.43
CA MET A 190 -2.16 5.01 -5.10
C MET A 190 -3.42 5.00 -4.27
N SER A 191 -3.26 4.71 -2.98
CA SER A 191 -4.28 4.99 -1.96
C SER A 191 -3.63 5.64 -0.74
N HIS A 192 -4.39 6.52 -0.08
CA HIS A 192 -3.87 7.33 1.02
C HIS A 192 -4.97 7.65 2.04
N LEU A 193 -4.65 7.58 3.34
CA LEU A 193 -5.55 8.03 4.41
C LEU A 193 -5.85 9.52 4.27
N THR A 194 -7.12 9.89 4.41
CA THR A 194 -7.56 11.29 4.28
C THR A 194 -8.23 11.80 5.53
N ARG A 195 -8.04 13.11 5.81
CA ARG A 195 -8.80 13.85 6.82
C ARG A 195 -10.04 14.54 6.22
N GLU A 196 -10.23 14.44 4.92
CA GLU A 196 -11.34 15.12 4.22
C GLU A 196 -12.69 14.59 4.71
N GLY A 197 -13.57 15.53 5.13
CA GLY A 197 -14.91 15.18 5.61
C GLY A 197 -14.97 14.55 7.01
N HIS A 198 -13.84 14.46 7.74
CA HIS A 198 -13.78 13.86 9.06
C HIS A 198 -13.55 14.88 10.19
N PRO A 199 -14.10 14.66 11.41
CA PRO A 199 -13.88 15.53 12.55
C PRO A 199 -12.40 15.59 12.94
N ALA A 200 -11.86 16.80 13.11
CA ALA A 200 -10.44 17.02 13.36
C ALA A 200 -9.94 16.34 14.66
N ASP A 201 -10.78 16.28 15.68
CA ASP A 201 -10.46 15.62 16.94
C ASP A 201 -10.34 14.09 16.81
N ILE A 202 -11.16 13.48 15.93
CA ILE A 202 -11.07 12.05 15.62
C ILE A 202 -9.80 11.75 14.83
N VAL A 203 -9.49 12.59 13.82
CA VAL A 203 -8.24 12.47 13.06
C VAL A 203 -7.03 12.54 14.00
N ALA A 204 -6.97 13.54 14.88
CA ALA A 204 -5.87 13.71 15.81
C ALA A 204 -5.71 12.48 16.76
N LYS A 205 -6.81 11.97 17.29
CA LYS A 205 -6.78 10.75 18.14
C LYS A 205 -6.28 9.52 17.38
N LYS A 206 -6.61 9.38 16.09
CA LYS A 206 -6.09 8.29 15.26
C LYS A 206 -4.59 8.46 15.01
N GLU A 207 -4.13 9.67 14.71
CA GLU A 207 -2.70 9.95 14.56
C GLU A 207 -1.92 9.66 15.86
N GLU A 208 -2.49 9.93 17.03
CA GLU A 208 -1.90 9.57 18.35
C GLU A 208 -1.74 8.05 18.52
N VAL A 209 -2.70 7.24 18.06
CA VAL A 209 -2.56 5.78 18.08
C VAL A 209 -1.37 5.36 17.24
N PHE A 210 -1.25 5.90 16.03
CA PHE A 210 -0.15 5.58 15.10
C PHE A 210 1.20 6.16 15.54
N ALA A 211 1.23 7.24 16.32
CA ALA A 211 2.47 7.82 16.87
C ALA A 211 3.26 6.85 17.77
N LYS A 212 2.62 5.80 18.28
CA LYS A 212 3.28 4.73 19.04
C LYS A 212 4.03 3.72 18.13
N SER A 213 3.71 3.69 16.86
CA SER A 213 4.41 2.89 15.85
C SER A 213 5.76 3.52 15.47
N PRO A 214 6.75 2.73 15.03
CA PRO A 214 7.97 3.26 14.39
C PRO A 214 7.68 4.13 13.16
N THR A 215 6.54 3.93 12.52
CA THR A 215 6.09 4.67 11.33
C THR A 215 4.80 5.40 11.65
N PRO A 216 4.87 6.65 12.18
CA PRO A 216 3.68 7.46 12.43
C PRO A 216 2.93 7.74 11.14
N MET A 217 1.60 7.70 11.18
CA MET A 217 0.78 7.97 10.01
C MET A 217 0.28 9.41 9.97
N LYS A 218 0.21 9.92 8.76
CA LYS A 218 -0.30 11.26 8.44
C LYS A 218 -1.59 11.16 7.61
N TYR A 219 -2.65 11.80 8.09
CA TYR A 219 -3.87 12.00 7.31
C TYR A 219 -3.74 13.29 6.49
N ARG A 220 -3.89 13.20 5.17
CA ARG A 220 -3.74 14.35 4.26
C ARG A 220 -5.09 14.80 3.70
N SER A 221 -5.19 16.07 3.32
CA SER A 221 -6.34 16.57 2.58
C SER A 221 -6.33 16.01 1.15
N ARG A 222 -7.47 16.14 0.47
CA ARG A 222 -7.59 15.80 -0.95
C ARG A 222 -6.55 16.51 -1.81
N ASP A 223 -6.34 17.80 -1.58
CA ASP A 223 -5.41 18.62 -2.37
C ASP A 223 -3.95 18.20 -2.13
N GLU A 224 -3.60 17.82 -0.90
CA GLU A 224 -2.27 17.28 -0.60
C GLU A 224 -2.04 15.94 -1.28
N ILE A 225 -3.05 15.07 -1.34
CA ILE A 225 -2.98 13.78 -2.02
C ILE A 225 -2.91 13.96 -3.55
N LEU A 226 -3.66 14.92 -4.10
CA LEU A 226 -3.62 15.24 -5.54
C LEU A 226 -2.21 15.64 -6.01
N ARG A 227 -1.39 16.26 -5.16
CA ARG A 227 -0.01 16.63 -5.51
C ARG A 227 0.86 15.43 -5.83
N PHE A 228 0.55 14.25 -5.31
CA PHE A 228 1.26 13.02 -5.64
C PHE A 228 1.04 12.56 -7.09
N PHE A 229 -0.01 13.05 -7.74
CA PHE A 229 -0.30 12.77 -9.14
C PHE A 229 0.21 13.87 -10.09
N ASN A 230 1.03 14.81 -9.62
CA ASN A 230 1.60 15.85 -10.48
C ASN A 230 2.39 15.22 -11.63
N GLY A 231 2.10 15.66 -12.87
CA GLY A 231 2.72 15.13 -14.09
C GLY A 231 2.10 13.83 -14.60
N LEU A 232 0.95 13.42 -14.03
CA LEU A 232 0.17 12.28 -14.47
C LEU A 232 -1.25 12.71 -14.83
N ASP A 233 -1.86 12.06 -15.80
CA ASP A 233 -3.28 12.19 -16.09
C ASP A 233 -4.07 11.21 -15.23
N LEU A 234 -4.94 11.73 -14.37
CA LEU A 234 -5.82 10.88 -13.57
C LEU A 234 -6.80 10.12 -14.47
N VAL A 235 -6.81 8.80 -14.32
CA VAL A 235 -7.79 7.91 -14.97
C VAL A 235 -9.14 8.08 -14.29
N GLU A 236 -10.23 8.13 -15.08
CA GLU A 236 -11.59 8.16 -14.54
C GLU A 236 -11.86 7.02 -13.54
N PRO A 237 -12.47 7.30 -12.41
CA PRO A 237 -13.20 8.50 -12.01
C PRO A 237 -12.34 9.58 -11.32
N GLY A 238 -11.02 9.57 -11.48
CA GLY A 238 -10.12 10.49 -10.82
C GLY A 238 -9.76 10.04 -9.40
N LEU A 239 -9.40 11.00 -8.54
CA LEU A 239 -9.18 10.73 -7.12
C LEU A 239 -10.53 10.62 -6.41
N THR A 240 -10.86 9.47 -5.84
CA THR A 240 -12.13 9.20 -5.16
C THR A 240 -11.90 8.29 -3.94
N THR A 241 -12.95 7.93 -3.22
CA THR A 241 -12.82 6.95 -2.14
C THR A 241 -12.52 5.56 -2.70
N VAL A 242 -11.77 4.75 -1.93
CA VAL A 242 -11.36 3.40 -2.36
C VAL A 242 -12.55 2.50 -2.75
N THR A 243 -13.72 2.71 -2.15
CA THR A 243 -14.95 1.96 -2.42
C THR A 243 -15.65 2.39 -3.69
N ARG A 244 -15.38 3.60 -4.20
CA ARG A 244 -16.03 4.16 -5.39
C ARG A 244 -15.15 4.19 -6.63
N TRP A 245 -13.91 3.74 -6.52
CA TRP A 245 -13.06 3.68 -7.69
C TRP A 245 -13.50 2.52 -8.59
N ARG A 246 -14.19 2.89 -9.69
CA ARG A 246 -14.77 1.98 -10.71
C ARG A 246 -15.72 0.93 -10.13
N ASP A 247 -16.58 1.36 -9.21
CA ASP A 247 -17.57 0.49 -8.60
C ASP A 247 -18.96 1.12 -8.56
N GLU A 248 -19.97 0.24 -8.51
CA GLU A 248 -21.34 0.60 -8.13
C GLU A 248 -21.38 0.95 -6.62
N PRO A 249 -22.36 1.73 -6.17
CA PRO A 249 -22.56 2.03 -4.76
C PRO A 249 -22.63 0.73 -3.93
N SER A 250 -21.81 0.64 -2.89
CA SER A 250 -21.73 -0.51 -2.01
C SER A 250 -22.58 -0.32 -0.75
N ASP A 251 -22.55 -1.29 0.16
CA ASP A 251 -23.14 -1.20 1.50
C ASP A 251 -22.68 0.09 2.23
N ALA A 252 -23.61 0.75 2.94
CA ALA A 252 -23.37 2.03 3.62
C ALA A 252 -22.22 1.97 4.65
N GLN A 253 -22.03 0.83 5.35
CA GLN A 253 -20.91 0.65 6.29
C GLN A 253 -19.58 0.57 5.55
N PHE A 254 -19.56 -0.09 4.41
CA PHE A 254 -18.38 -0.22 3.56
C PHE A 254 -18.02 1.12 2.91
N ASP A 255 -19.01 1.90 2.48
CA ASP A 255 -18.81 3.27 1.98
C ASP A 255 -18.28 4.21 3.07
N ALA A 256 -18.80 4.11 4.30
CA ALA A 256 -18.30 4.89 5.44
C ALA A 256 -16.82 4.57 5.74
N ALA A 257 -16.43 3.30 5.67
CA ALA A 257 -15.02 2.90 5.78
C ALA A 257 -14.17 3.46 4.65
N GLY A 258 -14.66 3.37 3.42
CA GLY A 258 -13.99 3.89 2.24
C GLY A 258 -13.75 5.40 2.29
N ALA A 259 -14.58 6.16 3.00
CA ALA A 259 -14.43 7.59 3.17
C ALA A 259 -13.12 8.01 3.86
N TRP A 260 -12.49 7.12 4.65
CA TRP A 260 -11.19 7.36 5.30
C TRP A 260 -9.98 7.22 4.37
N THR A 261 -10.19 6.76 3.14
CA THR A 261 -9.09 6.50 2.20
C THR A 261 -9.47 7.00 0.80
N LEU A 262 -8.68 7.90 0.27
CA LEU A 262 -8.75 8.30 -1.14
C LEU A 262 -7.81 7.44 -1.98
N ALA A 263 -8.24 7.15 -3.19
CA ALA A 263 -7.50 6.36 -4.14
C ALA A 263 -7.64 6.89 -5.56
N GLY A 264 -6.63 6.65 -6.37
CA GLY A 264 -6.62 7.03 -7.77
C GLY A 264 -5.55 6.26 -8.54
N VAL A 265 -5.68 6.32 -9.86
CA VAL A 265 -4.70 5.81 -10.80
C VAL A 265 -4.32 6.95 -11.73
N GLY A 266 -3.03 7.25 -11.81
CA GLY A 266 -2.48 8.24 -12.73
C GLY A 266 -1.75 7.56 -13.87
N ARG A 267 -1.94 8.04 -15.12
CA ARG A 267 -1.23 7.58 -16.31
C ARG A 267 -0.14 8.57 -16.68
N LYS A 268 1.03 8.08 -16.99
CA LYS A 268 2.10 8.88 -17.58
C LYS A 268 1.92 8.98 -19.09
N ASN A 269 1.97 10.21 -19.62
CA ASN A 269 1.93 10.51 -21.06
C ASN A 269 3.31 10.47 -21.71
#